data_4b3951eb51cd1fecfcbff6f40e25ef2a
#
_entry.id   4b3951eb51cd1fecfcbff6f40e25ef2a
#
_cell.length_a   1.000
_cell.length_b   1.000
_cell.length_c   1.000
_cell.angle_alpha   90.00
_cell.angle_beta   90.00
_cell.angle_gamma   90.00
#
_symmetry.space_group_name_H-M   'P 1'
#
loop_
_entity.id
_entity.type
_entity.pdbx_description
1 polymer ?
#
loop_
_entity_poly.entity_id
_entity_poly.type
_entity_poly.pdbx_seq_one_letter_code
_entity_poly.pdbx_strand_id
1 'polypeptide(L)'
;LEACEGLSYWLPECAGLAAETLATGHPDSAARFALLPLPALGLANIVARLRGPNRYAALAADRHAYLAMLEQWPHVDPSAVYRMLEKLRATHADDRLLQVVDLIESTAMRGRLMEELPKLLAQLRQISLPAKEADQLRGAAYGEALSRLRQDHLAQYIAQKQGKSQAEFER
;
A
#
# COMPACT_ATOMS: atom_id res chain seq x y z
N LEU A 1 -12.24 -30.56 -0.79
CA LEU A 1 -13.37 -29.63 -0.92
C LEU A 1 -13.92 -29.58 -2.34
N GLU A 2 -13.04 -29.59 -3.39
CA GLU A 2 -13.48 -29.66 -4.80
C GLU A 2 -14.25 -30.94 -5.11
N ALA A 3 -13.79 -32.08 -4.60
CA ALA A 3 -14.46 -33.39 -4.82
C ALA A 3 -15.88 -33.46 -4.19
N CYS A 4 -16.24 -32.51 -3.36
CA CYS A 4 -17.54 -32.48 -2.67
C CYS A 4 -18.37 -31.24 -3.07
N GLU A 5 -18.00 -30.51 -4.14
CA GLU A 5 -18.60 -29.21 -4.51
C GLU A 5 -18.65 -28.18 -3.36
N GLY A 6 -17.93 -28.48 -2.28
CA GLY A 6 -17.96 -27.66 -1.06
C GLY A 6 -17.42 -26.26 -1.26
N LEU A 7 -16.42 -26.09 -2.16
CA LEU A 7 -15.84 -24.78 -2.42
C LEU A 7 -16.86 -23.84 -3.08
N SER A 8 -17.60 -24.32 -4.08
CA SER A 8 -18.62 -23.53 -4.78
C SER A 8 -19.81 -23.19 -3.89
N TYR A 9 -20.11 -24.02 -2.90
CA TYR A 9 -21.16 -23.77 -1.93
C TYR A 9 -20.76 -22.70 -0.89
N TRP A 10 -19.55 -22.83 -0.30
CA TRP A 10 -19.10 -21.93 0.76
C TRP A 10 -18.44 -20.65 0.24
N LEU A 11 -17.78 -20.74 -0.91
CA LEU A 11 -17.04 -19.63 -1.53
C LEU A 11 -17.40 -19.54 -3.02
N PRO A 12 -18.66 -19.22 -3.37
CA PRO A 12 -19.10 -19.16 -4.77
C PRO A 12 -18.28 -18.15 -5.58
N GLU A 13 -17.68 -17.14 -4.96
CA GLU A 13 -16.79 -16.18 -5.59
C GLU A 13 -15.49 -16.84 -6.10
N CYS A 14 -15.11 -17.98 -5.51
CA CYS A 14 -13.92 -18.76 -5.91
C CYS A 14 -14.28 -19.89 -6.88
N ALA A 15 -15.55 -20.03 -7.30
CA ALA A 15 -15.94 -21.04 -8.24
C ALA A 15 -15.18 -20.88 -9.57
N GLY A 16 -14.55 -21.96 -10.03
CA GLY A 16 -13.73 -21.97 -11.25
C GLY A 16 -12.29 -21.49 -11.08
N LEU A 17 -11.86 -21.09 -9.87
CA LEU A 17 -10.44 -20.85 -9.61
C LEU A 17 -9.71 -22.18 -9.44
N ALA A 18 -8.57 -22.34 -10.11
CA ALA A 18 -7.72 -23.51 -9.92
C ALA A 18 -7.15 -23.54 -8.50
N ALA A 19 -7.02 -24.73 -7.91
CA ALA A 19 -6.48 -24.92 -6.57
C ALA A 19 -5.09 -24.30 -6.40
N GLU A 20 -4.27 -24.35 -7.43
CA GLU A 20 -2.93 -23.74 -7.49
C GLU A 20 -2.99 -22.21 -7.33
N THR A 21 -4.03 -21.58 -7.88
CA THR A 21 -4.24 -20.12 -7.74
C THR A 21 -4.60 -19.73 -6.31
N LEU A 22 -5.21 -20.64 -5.55
CA LEU A 22 -5.55 -20.45 -4.14
C LEU A 22 -4.37 -20.73 -3.21
N ALA A 23 -3.36 -21.46 -3.68
CA ALA A 23 -2.20 -21.92 -2.92
C ALA A 23 -1.03 -20.92 -3.03
N THR A 24 -1.25 -19.64 -2.65
CA THR A 24 -0.15 -18.69 -2.58
C THR A 24 0.81 -19.06 -1.44
N GLY A 25 2.11 -19.08 -1.71
CA GLY A 25 3.14 -19.46 -0.72
C GLY A 25 3.41 -18.42 0.37
N HIS A 26 2.61 -17.36 0.50
CA HIS A 26 2.84 -16.31 1.47
C HIS A 26 2.61 -16.80 2.91
N PRO A 27 3.51 -16.51 3.88
CA PRO A 27 3.37 -16.98 5.27
C PRO A 27 2.17 -16.39 6.00
N ASP A 28 1.84 -15.11 5.77
CA ASP A 28 0.68 -14.45 6.39
C ASP A 28 -0.62 -14.82 5.68
N SER A 29 -1.63 -15.22 6.47
CA SER A 29 -2.92 -15.65 5.96
C SER A 29 -3.76 -14.51 5.37
N ALA A 30 -3.64 -13.28 5.87
CA ALA A 30 -4.34 -12.13 5.31
C ALA A 30 -3.72 -11.73 3.96
N ALA A 31 -2.40 -11.86 3.81
CA ALA A 31 -1.70 -11.66 2.55
C ALA A 31 -2.14 -12.70 1.50
N ARG A 32 -2.17 -14.00 1.85
CA ARG A 32 -2.71 -15.05 0.96
C ARG A 32 -4.13 -14.74 0.51
N PHE A 33 -4.99 -14.32 1.44
CA PHE A 33 -6.35 -13.94 1.12
C PHE A 33 -6.41 -12.73 0.18
N ALA A 34 -5.63 -11.68 0.45
CA ALA A 34 -5.57 -10.49 -0.38
C ALA A 34 -5.03 -10.76 -1.80
N LEU A 35 -4.20 -11.81 -1.99
CA LEU A 35 -3.65 -12.23 -3.27
C LEU A 35 -4.62 -13.05 -4.13
N LEU A 36 -5.77 -13.46 -3.60
CA LEU A 36 -6.78 -14.14 -4.42
C LEU A 36 -7.16 -13.27 -5.63
N PRO A 37 -7.33 -13.88 -6.83
CA PRO A 37 -7.63 -13.15 -8.06
C PRO A 37 -9.11 -12.76 -8.15
N LEU A 38 -9.60 -12.12 -7.10
CA LEU A 38 -10.97 -11.64 -6.96
C LEU A 38 -10.97 -10.13 -6.80
N PRO A 39 -12.02 -9.42 -7.25
CA PRO A 39 -12.16 -7.99 -7.02
C PRO A 39 -12.30 -7.68 -5.52
N ALA A 40 -11.87 -6.48 -5.10
CA ALA A 40 -11.91 -6.06 -3.70
C ALA A 40 -13.29 -6.24 -3.03
N LEU A 41 -14.36 -5.95 -3.77
CA LEU A 41 -15.73 -6.13 -3.28
C LEU A 41 -16.07 -7.61 -3.03
N GLY A 42 -15.62 -8.52 -3.91
CA GLY A 42 -15.79 -9.96 -3.72
C GLY A 42 -15.09 -10.45 -2.46
N LEU A 43 -13.85 -10.02 -2.24
CA LEU A 43 -13.07 -10.36 -1.04
C LEU A 43 -13.74 -9.79 0.23
N ALA A 44 -14.24 -8.55 0.18
CA ALA A 44 -14.96 -7.95 1.30
C ALA A 44 -16.25 -8.71 1.64
N ASN A 45 -17.00 -9.16 0.63
CA ASN A 45 -18.22 -9.96 0.82
C ASN A 45 -17.92 -11.32 1.45
N ILE A 46 -16.84 -11.98 1.07
CA ILE A 46 -16.39 -13.24 1.70
C ILE A 46 -16.12 -13.00 3.19
N VAL A 47 -15.34 -11.97 3.52
CA VAL A 47 -15.01 -11.63 4.92
C VAL A 47 -16.28 -11.37 5.73
N ALA A 48 -17.21 -10.58 5.19
CA ALA A 48 -18.46 -10.24 5.86
C ALA A 48 -19.33 -11.49 6.10
N ARG A 49 -19.51 -12.33 5.08
CA ARG A 49 -20.32 -13.56 5.16
C ARG A 49 -19.76 -14.59 6.14
N LEU A 50 -18.42 -14.77 6.13
CA LEU A 50 -17.74 -15.70 7.01
C LEU A 50 -17.41 -15.11 8.39
N ARG A 51 -17.82 -13.85 8.64
CA ARG A 51 -17.48 -13.12 9.87
C ARG A 51 -15.98 -13.12 10.16
N GLY A 52 -15.18 -13.03 9.09
CA GLY A 52 -13.71 -13.00 9.18
C GLY A 52 -13.19 -11.70 9.79
N PRO A 53 -11.93 -11.68 10.23
CA PRO A 53 -11.30 -10.46 10.76
C PRO A 53 -11.25 -9.35 9.71
N ASN A 54 -11.59 -8.12 10.08
CA ASN A 54 -11.60 -6.95 9.20
C ASN A 54 -10.27 -6.68 8.50
N ARG A 55 -9.15 -7.09 9.10
CA ARG A 55 -7.81 -6.93 8.51
C ARG A 55 -7.68 -7.58 7.13
N TYR A 56 -8.41 -8.66 6.87
CA TYR A 56 -8.40 -9.36 5.58
C TYR A 56 -9.01 -8.50 4.48
N ALA A 57 -10.20 -7.96 4.73
CA ALA A 57 -10.86 -7.06 3.78
C ALA A 57 -10.08 -5.76 3.61
N ALA A 58 -9.50 -5.22 4.69
CA ALA A 58 -8.70 -4.00 4.65
C ALA A 58 -7.46 -4.18 3.78
N LEU A 59 -6.68 -5.25 3.98
CA LEU A 59 -5.48 -5.52 3.18
C LEU A 59 -5.81 -5.78 1.71
N ALA A 60 -6.91 -6.50 1.44
CA ALA A 60 -7.39 -6.72 0.08
C ALA A 60 -7.78 -5.40 -0.61
N ALA A 61 -8.48 -4.51 0.07
CA ALA A 61 -8.83 -3.19 -0.45
C ALA A 61 -7.58 -2.33 -0.72
N ASP A 62 -6.62 -2.33 0.20
CA ASP A 62 -5.36 -1.58 0.06
C ASP A 62 -4.52 -2.12 -1.10
N ARG A 63 -4.43 -3.44 -1.26
CA ARG A 63 -3.79 -4.06 -2.41
C ARG A 63 -4.40 -3.56 -3.72
N HIS A 64 -5.70 -3.66 -3.86
CA HIS A 64 -6.39 -3.22 -5.08
C HIS A 64 -6.21 -1.72 -5.37
N ALA A 65 -6.16 -0.90 -4.32
CA ALA A 65 -6.01 0.54 -4.47
C ALA A 65 -4.58 0.98 -4.81
N TYR A 66 -3.56 0.28 -4.31
CA TYR A 66 -2.21 0.86 -4.25
C TYR A 66 -1.10 -0.02 -4.83
N LEU A 67 -1.30 -1.35 -5.00
CA LEU A 67 -0.22 -2.24 -5.43
C LEU A 67 0.35 -1.82 -6.78
N ALA A 68 -0.51 -1.61 -7.79
CA ALA A 68 -0.08 -1.23 -9.14
C ALA A 68 0.69 0.09 -9.18
N MET A 69 0.37 1.04 -8.28
CA MET A 69 1.13 2.28 -8.15
C MET A 69 2.50 2.03 -7.52
N LEU A 70 2.58 1.20 -6.49
CA LEU A 70 3.86 0.87 -5.85
C LEU A 70 4.80 0.10 -6.79
N GLU A 71 4.27 -0.76 -7.66
CA GLU A 71 5.04 -1.47 -8.68
C GLU A 71 5.65 -0.54 -9.75
N GLN A 72 5.10 0.65 -9.92
CA GLN A 72 5.64 1.66 -10.83
C GLN A 72 6.68 2.59 -10.18
N TRP A 73 7.01 2.37 -8.92
CA TRP A 73 7.98 3.20 -8.21
C TRP A 73 9.35 3.21 -8.89
N PRO A 74 10.03 4.39 -9.06
CA PRO A 74 9.63 5.73 -8.60
C PRO A 74 8.84 6.55 -9.65
N HIS A 75 8.36 5.95 -10.75
CA HIS A 75 7.66 6.64 -11.84
C HIS A 75 6.16 6.81 -11.53
N VAL A 76 5.86 7.50 -10.43
CA VAL A 76 4.53 7.69 -9.87
C VAL A 76 4.21 9.16 -9.66
N ASP A 77 2.93 9.51 -9.65
CA ASP A 77 2.50 10.86 -9.28
C ASP A 77 2.71 11.09 -7.76
N PRO A 78 3.53 12.09 -7.37
CA PRO A 78 3.77 12.40 -5.96
C PRO A 78 2.50 12.68 -5.16
N SER A 79 1.50 13.34 -5.79
CA SER A 79 0.23 13.65 -5.12
C SER A 79 -0.59 12.40 -4.86
N ALA A 80 -0.58 11.43 -5.77
CA ALA A 80 -1.22 10.13 -5.56
C ALA A 80 -0.55 9.34 -4.43
N VAL A 81 0.78 9.34 -4.40
CA VAL A 81 1.56 8.71 -3.32
C VAL A 81 1.24 9.36 -1.98
N TYR A 82 1.21 10.70 -1.92
CA TYR A 82 0.89 11.39 -0.66
C TYR A 82 -0.51 11.03 -0.15
N ARG A 83 -1.51 11.01 -1.03
CA ARG A 83 -2.88 10.59 -0.68
C ARG A 83 -2.93 9.15 -0.17
N MET A 84 -2.16 8.24 -0.77
CA MET A 84 -2.01 6.88 -0.27
C MET A 84 -1.43 6.87 1.15
N LEU A 85 -0.32 7.59 1.39
CA LEU A 85 0.31 7.68 2.71
C LEU A 85 -0.65 8.20 3.78
N GLU A 86 -1.49 9.20 3.46
CA GLU A 86 -2.51 9.71 4.36
C GLU A 86 -3.61 8.66 4.64
N LYS A 87 -4.13 8.01 3.60
CA LYS A 87 -5.17 6.97 3.74
C LYS A 87 -4.70 5.77 4.55
N LEU A 88 -3.47 5.36 4.35
CA LEU A 88 -2.84 4.29 5.12
C LEU A 88 -2.34 4.75 6.50
N ARG A 89 -2.41 6.06 6.79
CA ARG A 89 -1.82 6.68 7.99
C ARG A 89 -0.33 6.37 8.17
N ALA A 90 0.39 6.19 7.07
CA ALA A 90 1.76 5.73 7.07
C ALA A 90 2.74 6.69 7.75
N THR A 91 2.41 7.99 7.84
CA THR A 91 3.19 8.96 8.61
C THR A 91 3.10 8.76 10.13
N HIS A 92 2.11 8.00 10.62
CA HIS A 92 1.96 7.66 12.05
C HIS A 92 2.47 6.25 12.34
N ALA A 93 2.06 5.28 11.50
CA ALA A 93 2.47 3.88 11.58
C ALA A 93 2.61 3.33 10.16
N ASP A 94 3.74 2.72 9.85
CA ASP A 94 4.07 2.22 8.51
C ASP A 94 3.63 0.78 8.25
N ASP A 95 3.21 0.05 9.27
CA ASP A 95 2.85 -1.37 9.20
C ASP A 95 1.88 -1.69 8.05
N ARG A 96 0.84 -0.86 7.89
CA ARG A 96 -0.19 -1.08 6.86
C ARG A 96 0.36 -0.88 5.44
N LEU A 97 1.23 0.11 5.25
CA LEU A 97 1.91 0.33 3.97
C LEU A 97 2.85 -0.84 3.66
N LEU A 98 3.65 -1.26 4.64
CA LEU A 98 4.61 -2.34 4.47
C LEU A 98 3.92 -3.68 4.19
N GLN A 99 2.73 -3.93 4.75
CA GLN A 99 1.93 -5.08 4.38
C GLN A 99 1.52 -5.07 2.90
N VAL A 100 1.19 -3.91 2.31
CA VAL A 100 0.91 -3.81 0.87
C VAL A 100 2.17 -4.03 0.04
N VAL A 101 3.31 -3.48 0.47
CA VAL A 101 4.61 -3.70 -0.19
C VAL A 101 5.01 -5.17 -0.20
N ASP A 102 4.69 -5.91 0.88
CA ASP A 102 4.99 -7.35 1.00
C ASP A 102 4.22 -8.22 -0.02
N LEU A 103 3.13 -7.69 -0.60
CA LEU A 103 2.36 -8.35 -1.66
C LEU A 103 2.96 -8.19 -3.06
N ILE A 104 4.03 -7.40 -3.23
CA ILE A 104 4.69 -7.20 -4.51
C ILE A 104 5.41 -8.49 -4.91
N GLU A 105 5.12 -9.01 -6.12
CA GLU A 105 5.69 -10.25 -6.61
C GLU A 105 7.21 -10.14 -6.83
N SER A 106 7.68 -9.04 -7.44
CA SER A 106 9.09 -8.81 -7.66
C SER A 106 9.88 -8.68 -6.35
N THR A 107 10.67 -9.70 -6.02
CA THR A 107 11.50 -9.71 -4.82
C THR A 107 12.48 -8.55 -4.77
N ALA A 108 13.06 -8.15 -5.92
CA ALA A 108 13.96 -7.00 -6.00
C ALA A 108 13.24 -5.68 -5.72
N MET A 109 12.05 -5.48 -6.31
CA MET A 109 11.23 -4.30 -6.08
C MET A 109 10.76 -4.23 -4.62
N ARG A 110 10.21 -5.34 -4.11
CA ARG A 110 9.77 -5.46 -2.72
C ARG A 110 10.88 -5.13 -1.74
N GLY A 111 12.07 -5.73 -1.91
CA GLY A 111 13.23 -5.48 -1.05
C GLY A 111 13.65 -4.00 -1.07
N ARG A 112 13.69 -3.39 -2.25
CA ARG A 112 14.00 -1.96 -2.40
C ARG A 112 12.98 -1.08 -1.67
N LEU A 113 11.69 -1.32 -1.85
CA LEU A 113 10.64 -0.52 -1.20
C LEU A 113 10.60 -0.74 0.32
N MET A 114 10.83 -1.96 0.79
CA MET A 114 10.95 -2.26 2.21
C MET A 114 12.10 -1.49 2.89
N GLU A 115 13.16 -1.19 2.16
CA GLU A 115 14.26 -0.37 2.67
C GLU A 115 14.02 1.13 2.52
N GLU A 116 13.49 1.58 1.38
CA GLU A 116 13.37 3.00 1.04
C GLU A 116 12.20 3.70 1.74
N LEU A 117 11.02 3.07 1.77
CA LEU A 117 9.82 3.72 2.30
C LEU A 117 9.91 4.04 3.80
N PRO A 118 10.43 3.19 4.68
CA PRO A 118 10.60 3.56 6.09
C PRO A 118 11.51 4.77 6.28
N LYS A 119 12.59 4.89 5.47
CA LYS A 119 13.51 6.04 5.51
C LYS A 119 12.80 7.33 5.07
N LEU A 120 12.04 7.26 3.98
CA LEU A 120 11.22 8.38 3.51
C LEU A 120 10.18 8.79 4.55
N LEU A 121 9.46 7.84 5.14
CA LEU A 121 8.47 8.13 6.17
C LEU A 121 9.10 8.77 7.42
N ALA A 122 10.30 8.32 7.81
CA ALA A 122 11.04 8.94 8.91
C ALA A 122 11.37 10.42 8.59
N GLN A 123 11.78 10.73 7.36
CA GLN A 123 11.99 12.12 6.93
C GLN A 123 10.69 12.94 6.96
N LEU A 124 9.59 12.40 6.43
CA LEU A 124 8.28 13.08 6.44
C LEU A 124 7.76 13.36 7.86
N ARG A 125 8.05 12.47 8.81
CA ARG A 125 7.70 12.65 10.25
C ARG A 125 8.48 13.79 10.90
N GLN A 126 9.70 14.04 10.47
CA GLN A 126 10.56 15.11 11.00
C GLN A 126 10.21 16.49 10.45
N ILE A 127 9.44 16.58 9.36
CA ILE A 127 9.02 17.87 8.79
C ILE A 127 8.09 18.56 9.78
N SER A 128 8.46 19.79 10.14
CA SER A 128 7.69 20.70 10.98
C SER A 128 7.61 22.08 10.32
N LEU A 129 6.58 22.85 10.66
CA LEU A 129 6.48 24.23 10.21
C LEU A 129 7.56 25.08 10.88
N PRO A 130 8.11 26.10 10.17
CA PRO A 130 8.95 27.11 10.78
C PRO A 130 8.27 27.75 11.98
N ALA A 131 9.00 28.05 13.05
CA ALA A 131 8.44 28.55 14.31
C ALA A 131 7.49 29.74 14.12
N LYS A 132 7.86 30.71 13.25
CA LYS A 132 7.03 31.88 12.94
C LYS A 132 5.66 31.53 12.34
N GLU A 133 5.60 30.53 11.46
CA GLU A 133 4.36 30.06 10.84
C GLU A 133 3.56 29.20 11.82
N ALA A 134 4.24 28.36 12.58
CA ALA A 134 3.63 27.51 13.59
C ALA A 134 2.91 28.33 14.68
N ASP A 135 3.44 29.50 15.03
CA ASP A 135 2.81 30.42 16.01
C ASP A 135 1.56 31.13 15.47
N GLN A 136 1.49 31.32 14.15
CA GLN A 136 0.38 32.05 13.50
C GLN A 136 -0.77 31.11 13.08
N LEU A 137 -0.49 29.82 12.85
CA LEU A 137 -1.47 28.87 12.36
C LEU A 137 -2.00 27.98 13.50
N ARG A 138 -3.30 27.66 13.47
CA ARG A 138 -3.96 26.78 14.43
C ARG A 138 -4.91 25.81 13.73
N GLY A 139 -5.11 24.64 14.34
CA GLY A 139 -6.10 23.68 13.89
C GLY A 139 -5.89 23.23 12.44
N ALA A 140 -6.94 23.35 11.62
CA ALA A 140 -6.92 22.89 10.23
C ALA A 140 -5.86 23.60 9.37
N ALA A 141 -5.69 24.91 9.53
CA ALA A 141 -4.70 25.66 8.76
C ALA A 141 -3.26 25.21 9.01
N TYR A 142 -2.92 24.86 10.25
CA TYR A 142 -1.63 24.24 10.60
C TYR A 142 -1.47 22.88 9.88
N GLY A 143 -2.50 22.04 9.93
CA GLY A 143 -2.49 20.72 9.25
C GLY A 143 -2.29 20.85 7.74
N GLU A 144 -2.99 21.78 7.08
CA GLU A 144 -2.86 22.01 5.65
C GLU A 144 -1.47 22.52 5.26
N ALA A 145 -0.90 23.45 6.01
CA ALA A 145 0.44 23.97 5.76
C ALA A 145 1.50 22.85 5.92
N LEU A 146 1.38 22.02 6.96
CA LEU A 146 2.27 20.87 7.18
C LEU A 146 2.12 19.83 6.06
N SER A 147 0.90 19.56 5.62
CA SER A 147 0.63 18.64 4.51
C SER A 147 1.28 19.11 3.21
N ARG A 148 1.21 20.41 2.90
CA ARG A 148 1.89 20.99 1.73
C ARG A 148 3.40 20.78 1.78
N LEU A 149 4.05 21.11 2.91
CA LEU A 149 5.49 20.89 3.06
C LEU A 149 5.90 19.43 2.88
N ARG A 150 5.10 18.50 3.39
CA ARG A 150 5.34 17.07 3.22
C ARG A 150 5.16 16.62 1.76
N GLN A 151 4.17 17.16 1.06
CA GLN A 151 3.96 16.89 -0.37
C GLN A 151 5.13 17.40 -1.21
N ASP A 152 5.60 18.62 -0.95
CA ASP A 152 6.74 19.22 -1.65
C ASP A 152 8.01 18.39 -1.44
N HIS A 153 8.27 17.97 -0.21
CA HIS A 153 9.40 17.10 0.11
C HIS A 153 9.31 15.75 -0.61
N LEU A 154 8.13 15.14 -0.61
CA LEU A 154 7.89 13.87 -1.31
C LEU A 154 8.11 14.02 -2.82
N ALA A 155 7.63 15.11 -3.42
CA ALA A 155 7.82 15.39 -4.85
C ALA A 155 9.31 15.53 -5.20
N GLN A 156 10.07 16.26 -4.38
CA GLN A 156 11.52 16.38 -4.54
C GLN A 156 12.25 15.03 -4.40
N TYR A 157 11.86 14.22 -3.40
CA TYR A 157 12.43 12.89 -3.20
C TYR A 157 12.19 11.98 -4.40
N ILE A 158 10.97 11.93 -4.92
CA ILE A 158 10.61 11.12 -6.09
C ILE A 158 11.39 11.59 -7.33
N ALA A 159 11.47 12.90 -7.58
CA ALA A 159 12.23 13.47 -8.72
C ALA A 159 13.72 13.10 -8.65
N GLN A 160 14.33 13.13 -7.46
CA GLN A 160 15.71 12.70 -7.27
C GLN A 160 15.92 11.20 -7.58
N LYS A 161 14.95 10.37 -7.23
CA LYS A 161 15.00 8.93 -7.52
C LYS A 161 14.86 8.64 -9.02
N GLN A 162 13.95 9.34 -9.69
CA GLN A 162 13.78 9.23 -11.14
C GLN A 162 15.05 9.62 -11.90
N GLY A 163 15.70 10.72 -11.51
CA GLY A 163 16.97 11.15 -12.13
C GLY A 163 18.11 10.15 -11.92
N LYS A 164 18.19 9.49 -10.77
CA LYS A 164 19.20 8.45 -10.52
C LYS A 164 18.94 7.19 -11.36
N SER A 165 17.68 6.77 -11.46
CA SER A 165 17.30 5.59 -12.25
C SER A 165 17.60 5.78 -13.74
N GLN A 166 17.43 6.98 -14.29
CA GLN A 166 17.82 7.30 -15.66
C GLN A 166 19.34 7.23 -15.86
N ALA A 167 20.12 7.79 -14.96
CA ALA A 167 21.59 7.80 -15.04
C ALA A 167 22.21 6.39 -14.91
N GLU A 168 21.53 5.45 -14.26
CA GLU A 168 21.97 4.05 -14.17
C GLU A 168 21.64 3.25 -15.44
N PHE A 169 20.61 3.63 -16.17
CA PHE A 169 20.21 2.96 -17.42
C PHE A 169 21.04 3.38 -18.62
N GLU A 170 21.65 4.57 -18.57
CA GLU A 170 22.52 5.14 -19.63
C GLU A 170 24.01 4.72 -19.53
N ARG A 171 24.36 3.86 -18.56
CA ARG A 171 25.71 3.32 -18.36
C ARG A 171 25.81 1.87 -18.79
#